data_da629526a4c9e40e566ecaddd2ffc348
#
_entry.id   da629526a4c9e40e566ecaddd2ffc348
#
_cell.length_a   1.000
_cell.length_b   1.000
_cell.length_c   1.000
_cell.angle_alpha   90.00
_cell.angle_beta   90.00
_cell.angle_gamma   90.00
#
_symmetry.space_group_name_H-M   'P 1'
#
loop_
_entity.id
_entity.type
_entity.pdbx_description
1 polymer ?
#
loop_
_entity_poly.entity_id
_entity_poly.type
_entity_poly.pdbx_seq_one_letter_code
_entity_poly.pdbx_strand_id
1 'polypeptide(L)'
;GYDMPKKEFFSFQTSEGTELNGWMIKPANFSASKKYPVLMYQYSGPGSQQVLDKFGVSWETYMASQGYVLVCVDGRGTGGRGAEFAKSTYLNLGVKEAKDQVETALYLGRQPYVDKNRIGIWGWSYGGYMTIMSMSEGTPVFKAGAAVAPVTDWNYYDTVYGERFMRTPKENAEGYKASSAFTRANNLHGNLLLVHGMADDNVHFQNCAEYAEHLVQLGKQFDMQVYTNRNHSIFGGNTRLHLYTKLTNFFNPVSYTH
;
A
#
# COMPACT_ATOMS: atom_id res chain seq x y z
N GLY A 1 -4.81 28.18 18.12
CA GLY A 1 -3.70 27.39 17.65
C GLY A 1 -4.20 26.08 17.11
N TYR A 2 -3.86 25.76 15.89
CA TYR A 2 -4.10 24.42 15.35
C TYR A 2 -3.13 23.47 16.06
N ASP A 3 -3.67 22.59 16.91
CA ASP A 3 -2.88 21.48 17.43
C ASP A 3 -2.67 20.49 16.28
N MET A 4 -1.42 20.41 15.81
CA MET A 4 -1.06 19.47 14.76
C MET A 4 -1.15 18.05 15.31
N PRO A 5 -1.74 17.09 14.55
CA PRO A 5 -1.82 15.72 14.98
C PRO A 5 -0.43 15.14 15.22
N LYS A 6 -0.23 14.48 16.35
CA LYS A 6 1.03 13.86 16.71
C LYS A 6 1.10 12.43 16.17
N LYS A 7 2.27 12.04 15.67
CA LYS A 7 2.58 10.64 15.40
C LYS A 7 2.85 9.93 16.72
N GLU A 8 2.14 8.84 16.93
CA GLU A 8 2.41 7.93 18.04
C GLU A 8 3.13 6.71 17.46
N PHE A 9 4.30 6.39 18.00
CA PHE A 9 5.04 5.20 17.58
C PHE A 9 4.55 3.99 18.37
N PHE A 10 4.46 2.85 17.70
CA PHE A 10 4.05 1.60 18.32
C PHE A 10 4.76 0.42 17.68
N SER A 11 4.72 -0.71 18.35
CA SER A 11 5.16 -1.99 17.80
C SER A 11 4.20 -3.09 18.20
N PHE A 12 4.19 -4.17 17.42
CA PHE A 12 3.40 -5.35 17.70
C PHE A 12 4.08 -6.58 17.11
N GLN A 13 3.69 -7.75 17.58
CA GLN A 13 4.17 -9.02 17.04
C GLN A 13 3.12 -9.62 16.09
N THR A 14 3.58 -10.08 14.93
CA THR A 14 2.75 -10.85 14.01
C THR A 14 2.50 -12.26 14.55
N SER A 15 1.61 -12.99 13.90
CA SER A 15 1.34 -14.40 14.23
C SER A 15 2.57 -15.30 14.12
N GLU A 16 3.57 -14.89 13.32
CA GLU A 16 4.85 -15.59 13.18
C GLU A 16 5.89 -15.18 14.22
N GLY A 17 5.53 -14.28 15.14
CA GLY A 17 6.43 -13.79 16.18
C GLY A 17 7.39 -12.70 15.73
N THR A 18 7.20 -12.14 14.55
CA THR A 18 8.00 -11.02 14.06
C THR A 18 7.50 -9.71 14.67
N GLU A 19 8.40 -8.94 15.28
CA GLU A 19 8.06 -7.60 15.75
C GLU A 19 8.11 -6.61 14.60
N LEU A 20 7.03 -5.84 14.41
CA LEU A 20 6.93 -4.77 13.43
C LEU A 20 6.74 -3.44 14.11
N ASN A 21 7.32 -2.38 13.53
CA ASN A 21 7.25 -1.01 14.03
C ASN A 21 6.37 -0.16 13.14
N GLY A 22 5.56 0.68 13.75
CA GLY A 22 4.66 1.56 13.05
C GLY A 22 4.51 2.92 13.70
N TRP A 23 3.87 3.83 12.99
CA TRP A 23 3.35 5.06 13.56
C TRP A 23 1.84 5.16 13.27
N MET A 24 1.17 5.92 14.12
CA MET A 24 -0.27 6.15 14.05
C MET A 24 -0.54 7.64 14.26
N ILE A 25 -1.47 8.18 13.48
CA ILE A 25 -2.02 9.52 13.69
C ILE A 25 -3.51 9.35 13.97
N LYS A 26 -3.95 9.85 15.11
CA LYS A 26 -5.36 9.81 15.51
C LYS A 26 -6.03 11.14 15.18
N PRO A 27 -7.36 11.16 14.92
CA PRO A 27 -8.10 12.40 14.78
C PRO A 27 -7.97 13.31 16.01
N ALA A 28 -8.07 14.64 15.81
CA ALA A 28 -7.91 15.63 16.89
C ALA A 28 -8.86 15.40 18.07
N ASN A 29 -10.10 15.00 17.78
CA ASN A 29 -11.12 14.71 18.79
C ASN A 29 -11.26 13.22 19.06
N PHE A 30 -10.15 12.51 19.09
CA PHE A 30 -10.13 11.07 19.29
C PHE A 30 -10.77 10.70 20.64
N SER A 31 -11.65 9.69 20.58
CA SER A 31 -12.26 9.07 21.76
C SER A 31 -12.11 7.56 21.66
N ALA A 32 -11.53 6.95 22.69
CA ALA A 32 -11.32 5.50 22.74
C ALA A 32 -12.64 4.70 22.79
N SER A 33 -13.77 5.35 23.06
CA SER A 33 -15.11 4.73 23.06
C SER A 33 -15.76 4.69 21.68
N LYS A 34 -15.19 5.37 20.69
CA LYS A 34 -15.67 5.35 19.28
C LYS A 34 -14.85 4.41 18.44
N LYS A 35 -15.44 3.96 17.34
CA LYS A 35 -14.76 3.16 16.32
C LYS A 35 -14.50 3.99 15.07
N TYR A 36 -13.27 4.00 14.61
CA TYR A 36 -12.81 4.83 13.50
C TYR A 36 -12.43 3.98 12.28
N PRO A 37 -12.62 4.52 11.08
CA PRO A 37 -12.01 3.94 9.89
C PRO A 37 -10.50 4.15 9.94
N VAL A 38 -9.76 3.22 9.34
CA VAL A 38 -8.30 3.25 9.26
C VAL A 38 -7.88 3.40 7.80
N LEU A 39 -6.89 4.23 7.57
CA LEU A 39 -6.19 4.30 6.30
C LEU A 39 -4.72 3.96 6.53
N MET A 40 -4.28 2.83 5.97
CA MET A 40 -2.90 2.40 6.01
C MET A 40 -2.16 2.93 4.80
N TYR A 41 -1.02 3.59 5.03
CA TYR A 41 -0.04 3.93 4.01
C TYR A 41 1.16 3.02 4.14
N GLN A 42 1.76 2.62 3.03
CA GLN A 42 3.00 1.87 3.05
C GLN A 42 3.77 2.06 1.73
N TYR A 43 5.07 1.91 1.80
CA TYR A 43 5.94 1.75 0.64
C TYR A 43 6.48 0.33 0.56
N SER A 44 7.01 -0.18 1.66
CA SER A 44 7.48 -1.57 1.86
C SER A 44 8.64 -2.00 0.95
N GLY A 45 9.24 -1.07 0.22
CA GLY A 45 10.33 -1.38 -0.71
C GLY A 45 11.58 -1.88 0.01
N PRO A 46 12.39 -2.74 -0.65
CA PRO A 46 13.60 -3.28 -0.05
C PRO A 46 14.55 -2.19 0.44
N GLY A 47 14.97 -2.27 1.70
CA GLY A 47 15.88 -1.31 2.32
C GLY A 47 15.26 0.05 2.65
N SER A 48 13.98 0.30 2.33
CA SER A 48 13.30 1.54 2.67
C SER A 48 12.90 1.58 4.15
N GLN A 49 12.63 2.78 4.65
CA GLN A 49 12.15 2.98 6.01
C GLN A 49 11.18 4.16 6.02
N GLN A 50 9.91 3.90 6.34
CA GLN A 50 8.86 4.91 6.44
C GLN A 50 8.53 5.28 7.88
N VAL A 51 8.88 4.42 8.84
CA VAL A 51 8.69 4.67 10.27
C VAL A 51 9.87 5.48 10.80
N LEU A 52 9.82 6.80 10.52
CA LEU A 52 10.82 7.76 10.95
C LEU A 52 10.13 8.89 11.71
N ASP A 53 10.83 9.48 12.67
CA ASP A 53 10.36 10.68 13.37
C ASP A 53 10.56 11.91 12.48
N LYS A 54 9.82 11.95 11.37
CA LYS A 54 9.79 13.08 10.45
C LYS A 54 8.43 13.76 10.49
N PHE A 55 8.47 15.06 10.57
CA PHE A 55 7.29 15.89 10.57
C PHE A 55 7.03 16.46 9.18
N GLY A 56 5.78 16.35 8.69
CA GLY A 56 5.38 16.96 7.42
C GLY A 56 3.87 17.13 7.35
N VAL A 57 3.44 18.25 6.75
CA VAL A 57 2.04 18.44 6.38
C VAL A 57 1.80 17.66 5.11
N SER A 58 0.94 16.66 5.20
CA SER A 58 0.65 15.74 4.10
C SER A 58 -0.85 15.54 3.94
N TRP A 59 -1.24 14.85 2.89
CA TRP A 59 -2.62 14.44 2.69
C TRP A 59 -3.13 13.59 3.87
N GLU A 60 -2.26 12.82 4.52
CA GLU A 60 -2.62 12.03 5.70
C GLU A 60 -3.13 12.92 6.84
N THR A 61 -2.49 14.05 7.09
CA THR A 61 -2.96 15.02 8.10
C THR A 61 -4.38 15.49 7.79
N TYR A 62 -4.67 15.77 6.52
CA TYR A 62 -6.02 16.10 6.08
C TYR A 62 -7.00 14.95 6.37
N MET A 63 -6.64 13.72 6.02
CA MET A 63 -7.49 12.56 6.26
C MET A 63 -7.74 12.32 7.76
N ALA A 64 -6.74 12.55 8.60
CA ALA A 64 -6.93 12.51 10.05
C ALA A 64 -7.96 13.56 10.52
N SER A 65 -7.95 14.75 9.94
CA SER A 65 -8.95 15.79 10.22
C SER A 65 -10.36 15.39 9.79
N GLN A 66 -10.48 14.45 8.85
CA GLN A 66 -11.74 13.90 8.38
C GLN A 66 -12.22 12.67 9.18
N GLY A 67 -11.53 12.33 10.25
CA GLY A 67 -11.92 11.26 11.16
C GLY A 67 -11.27 9.91 10.92
N TYR A 68 -10.23 9.83 10.08
CA TYR A 68 -9.47 8.60 9.89
C TYR A 68 -8.36 8.46 10.93
N VAL A 69 -8.13 7.23 11.35
CA VAL A 69 -6.87 6.85 12.00
C VAL A 69 -5.89 6.46 10.88
N LEU A 70 -4.77 7.15 10.81
CA LEU A 70 -3.73 6.91 9.80
C LEU A 70 -2.66 6.03 10.40
N VAL A 71 -2.24 5.00 9.66
CA VAL A 71 -1.25 4.04 10.14
C VAL A 71 -0.22 3.75 9.04
N CYS A 72 1.04 3.66 9.43
CA CYS A 72 2.12 3.18 8.58
C CYS A 72 2.96 2.17 9.35
N VAL A 73 3.21 1.01 8.77
CA VAL A 73 4.05 -0.04 9.37
C VAL A 73 5.10 -0.47 8.35
N ASP A 74 6.36 -0.51 8.79
CA ASP A 74 7.46 -1.06 8.02
C ASP A 74 7.56 -2.57 8.27
N GLY A 75 7.26 -3.36 7.23
CA GLY A 75 7.31 -4.81 7.29
C GLY A 75 8.70 -5.38 6.98
N ARG A 76 8.80 -6.69 6.93
CA ARG A 76 10.02 -7.40 6.56
C ARG A 76 10.50 -6.95 5.17
N GLY A 77 11.81 -6.85 5.01
CA GLY A 77 12.47 -6.35 3.79
C GLY A 77 12.81 -4.87 3.84
N THR A 78 12.23 -4.10 4.76
CA THR A 78 12.57 -2.67 4.94
C THR A 78 13.89 -2.49 5.69
N GLY A 79 14.43 -1.26 5.66
CA GLY A 79 15.70 -0.92 6.28
C GLY A 79 15.58 -0.51 7.75
N GLY A 80 16.74 -0.27 8.38
CA GLY A 80 16.83 0.24 9.75
C GLY A 80 16.75 -0.81 10.85
N ARG A 81 16.72 -2.11 10.52
CA ARG A 81 16.58 -3.22 11.47
C ARG A 81 17.59 -4.35 11.24
N GLY A 82 18.69 -4.06 10.57
CA GLY A 82 19.75 -5.01 10.30
C GLY A 82 19.60 -5.74 8.97
N ALA A 83 20.69 -6.41 8.56
CA ALA A 83 20.79 -7.05 7.25
C ALA A 83 19.84 -8.24 7.08
N GLU A 84 19.64 -9.03 8.12
CA GLU A 84 18.75 -10.20 8.07
C GLU A 84 17.30 -9.78 7.80
N PHE A 85 16.81 -8.78 8.50
CA PHE A 85 15.47 -8.24 8.29
C PHE A 85 15.31 -7.66 6.88
N ALA A 86 16.27 -6.84 6.43
CA ALA A 86 16.26 -6.22 5.11
C ALA A 86 16.30 -7.24 3.97
N LYS A 87 17.05 -8.33 4.13
CA LYS A 87 17.22 -9.37 3.11
C LYS A 87 16.16 -10.47 3.18
N SER A 88 15.24 -10.41 4.12
CA SER A 88 14.25 -11.46 4.32
C SER A 88 13.31 -11.67 3.12
N THR A 89 13.18 -10.68 2.25
CA THR A 89 12.34 -10.72 1.03
C THR A 89 13.13 -11.01 -0.24
N TYR A 90 14.45 -11.18 -0.14
CA TYR A 90 15.32 -11.49 -1.28
C TYR A 90 14.83 -12.76 -2.01
N LEU A 91 14.80 -12.71 -3.33
CA LEU A 91 14.30 -13.74 -4.26
C LEU A 91 12.78 -13.94 -4.24
N ASN A 92 12.05 -13.26 -3.36
CA ASN A 92 10.60 -13.46 -3.19
C ASN A 92 9.91 -12.16 -2.79
N LEU A 93 10.10 -11.11 -3.59
CA LEU A 93 9.52 -9.80 -3.32
C LEU A 93 7.99 -9.86 -3.24
N GLY A 94 7.42 -9.07 -2.35
CA GLY A 94 5.99 -8.87 -2.21
C GLY A 94 5.25 -9.89 -1.36
N VAL A 95 5.81 -11.06 -1.11
CA VAL A 95 5.11 -12.15 -0.41
C VAL A 95 5.07 -11.91 1.09
N LYS A 96 6.22 -11.77 1.74
CA LYS A 96 6.29 -11.52 3.19
C LYS A 96 5.80 -10.12 3.55
N GLU A 97 6.09 -9.13 2.70
CA GLU A 97 5.62 -7.76 2.90
C GLU A 97 4.08 -7.70 2.91
N ALA A 98 3.42 -8.38 1.97
CA ALA A 98 1.96 -8.45 1.92
C ALA A 98 1.38 -9.10 3.18
N LYS A 99 2.02 -10.16 3.63
CA LYS A 99 1.63 -10.86 4.86
C LYS A 99 1.73 -9.94 6.07
N ASP A 100 2.80 -9.15 6.15
CA ASP A 100 3.01 -8.20 7.24
C ASP A 100 1.96 -7.07 7.23
N GLN A 101 1.54 -6.59 6.07
CA GLN A 101 0.48 -5.59 5.97
C GLN A 101 -0.88 -6.17 6.35
N VAL A 102 -1.18 -7.41 5.95
CA VAL A 102 -2.40 -8.11 6.39
C VAL A 102 -2.40 -8.32 7.90
N GLU A 103 -1.27 -8.76 8.47
CA GLU A 103 -1.11 -8.89 9.93
C GLU A 103 -1.31 -7.56 10.66
N THR A 104 -0.84 -6.47 10.07
CA THR A 104 -1.07 -5.12 10.59
C THR A 104 -2.56 -4.80 10.63
N ALA A 105 -3.29 -5.06 9.54
CA ALA A 105 -4.73 -4.84 9.50
C ALA A 105 -5.48 -5.70 10.53
N LEU A 106 -5.07 -6.94 10.71
CA LEU A 106 -5.63 -7.82 11.73
C LEU A 106 -5.38 -7.28 13.15
N TYR A 107 -4.15 -6.83 13.42
CA TYR A 107 -3.80 -6.20 14.70
C TYR A 107 -4.65 -4.96 14.97
N LEU A 108 -4.77 -4.08 13.98
CA LEU A 108 -5.58 -2.86 14.09
C LEU A 108 -7.04 -3.20 14.34
N GLY A 109 -7.56 -4.20 13.62
CA GLY A 109 -8.96 -4.64 13.77
C GLY A 109 -9.31 -5.17 15.16
N ARG A 110 -8.31 -5.57 15.95
CA ARG A 110 -8.50 -5.98 17.36
C ARG A 110 -8.47 -4.82 18.33
N GLN A 111 -8.13 -3.61 17.89
CA GLN A 111 -8.12 -2.44 18.77
C GLN A 111 -9.56 -1.94 18.99
N PRO A 112 -9.92 -1.55 20.22
CA PRO A 112 -11.30 -1.17 20.53
C PRO A 112 -11.79 0.07 19.79
N TYR A 113 -10.88 0.92 19.33
CA TYR A 113 -11.20 2.16 18.60
C TYR A 113 -11.16 2.00 17.07
N VAL A 114 -10.97 0.80 16.56
CA VAL A 114 -10.92 0.53 15.12
C VAL A 114 -12.18 -0.21 14.67
N ASP A 115 -12.81 0.29 13.61
CA ASP A 115 -13.81 -0.47 12.87
C ASP A 115 -13.09 -1.36 11.84
N LYS A 116 -13.00 -2.65 12.16
CA LYS A 116 -12.31 -3.63 11.32
C LYS A 116 -12.92 -3.81 9.92
N ASN A 117 -14.13 -3.35 9.72
CA ASN A 117 -14.81 -3.40 8.43
C ASN A 117 -14.54 -2.16 7.57
N ARG A 118 -13.78 -1.20 8.07
CA ARG A 118 -13.45 0.06 7.39
C ARG A 118 -11.95 0.33 7.44
N ILE A 119 -11.17 -0.62 6.93
CA ILE A 119 -9.72 -0.49 6.80
C ILE A 119 -9.38 -0.39 5.32
N GLY A 120 -8.73 0.72 4.94
CA GLY A 120 -8.19 0.95 3.61
C GLY A 120 -6.68 0.92 3.61
N ILE A 121 -6.10 0.73 2.41
CA ILE A 121 -4.65 0.71 2.19
C ILE A 121 -4.31 1.47 0.91
N TRP A 122 -3.20 2.18 0.90
CA TRP A 122 -2.72 2.81 -0.32
C TRP A 122 -1.20 2.92 -0.32
N GLY A 123 -0.65 3.11 -1.50
CA GLY A 123 0.76 3.32 -1.68
C GLY A 123 1.10 3.70 -3.11
N TRP A 124 2.34 4.16 -3.30
CA TRP A 124 2.87 4.68 -4.54
C TRP A 124 4.06 3.84 -4.98
N SER A 125 4.17 3.54 -6.27
CA SER A 125 5.29 2.78 -6.84
C SER A 125 5.36 1.36 -6.26
N TYR A 126 6.42 1.01 -5.55
CA TYR A 126 6.49 -0.26 -4.82
C TYR A 126 5.33 -0.38 -3.82
N GLY A 127 4.94 0.72 -3.19
CA GLY A 127 3.77 0.77 -2.31
C GLY A 127 2.46 0.52 -3.04
N GLY A 128 2.34 0.95 -4.29
CA GLY A 128 1.20 0.61 -5.15
C GLY A 128 1.15 -0.89 -5.46
N TYR A 129 2.29 -1.47 -5.79
CA TYR A 129 2.44 -2.92 -5.95
C TYR A 129 2.03 -3.66 -4.67
N MET A 130 2.50 -3.19 -3.53
CA MET A 130 2.19 -3.82 -2.25
C MET A 130 0.73 -3.67 -1.83
N THR A 131 0.07 -2.59 -2.23
CA THR A 131 -1.37 -2.45 -2.06
C THR A 131 -2.13 -3.58 -2.77
N ILE A 132 -1.78 -3.83 -4.03
CA ILE A 132 -2.39 -4.92 -4.81
C ILE A 132 -2.07 -6.28 -4.18
N MET A 133 -0.81 -6.52 -3.84
CA MET A 133 -0.37 -7.78 -3.23
C MET A 133 -1.06 -8.05 -1.89
N SER A 134 -1.22 -7.03 -1.06
CA SER A 134 -1.88 -7.13 0.25
C SER A 134 -3.37 -7.41 0.12
N MET A 135 -4.04 -6.76 -0.84
CA MET A 135 -5.46 -7.01 -1.13
C MET A 135 -5.71 -8.38 -1.77
N SER A 136 -4.66 -9.04 -2.23
CA SER A 136 -4.73 -10.33 -2.93
C SER A 136 -4.00 -11.46 -2.18
N GLU A 137 -3.62 -11.22 -0.93
CA GLU A 137 -2.87 -12.19 -0.12
C GLU A 137 -3.72 -13.43 0.22
N GLY A 138 -5.03 -13.29 0.28
CA GLY A 138 -5.96 -14.39 0.53
C GLY A 138 -6.78 -14.23 1.81
N THR A 139 -6.38 -13.32 2.70
CA THR A 139 -7.14 -12.96 3.90
C THR A 139 -7.84 -11.62 3.64
N PRO A 140 -9.18 -11.59 3.51
CA PRO A 140 -9.91 -10.39 3.10
C PRO A 140 -10.09 -9.42 4.27
N VAL A 141 -9.13 -8.51 4.47
CA VAL A 141 -9.13 -7.55 5.58
C VAL A 141 -9.31 -6.10 5.13
N PHE A 142 -9.15 -5.80 3.82
CA PHE A 142 -9.22 -4.44 3.32
C PHE A 142 -10.56 -4.17 2.62
N LYS A 143 -11.21 -3.07 3.01
CA LYS A 143 -12.45 -2.61 2.35
C LYS A 143 -12.17 -1.98 1.00
N ALA A 144 -11.07 -1.25 0.88
CA ALA A 144 -10.64 -0.56 -0.32
C ALA A 144 -9.13 -0.36 -0.34
N GLY A 145 -8.56 -0.20 -1.52
CA GLY A 145 -7.16 0.14 -1.68
C GLY A 145 -6.91 0.95 -2.94
N ALA A 146 -5.92 1.83 -2.89
CA ALA A 146 -5.48 2.63 -4.03
C ALA A 146 -4.02 2.35 -4.34
N ALA A 147 -3.76 1.90 -5.55
CA ALA A 147 -2.42 1.59 -6.06
C ALA A 147 -2.02 2.64 -7.08
N VAL A 148 -1.07 3.50 -6.69
CA VAL A 148 -0.58 4.59 -7.53
C VAL A 148 0.72 4.18 -8.19
N ALA A 149 0.76 4.23 -9.51
CA ALA A 149 1.91 3.86 -10.35
C ALA A 149 2.52 2.50 -9.96
N PRO A 150 1.71 1.43 -9.84
CA PRO A 150 2.18 0.16 -9.31
C PRO A 150 3.05 -0.61 -10.31
N VAL A 151 4.08 -1.28 -9.80
CA VAL A 151 4.60 -2.50 -10.45
C VAL A 151 3.54 -3.58 -10.28
N THR A 152 3.35 -4.43 -11.27
CA THR A 152 2.41 -5.56 -11.20
C THR A 152 3.07 -6.90 -11.49
N ASP A 153 4.16 -6.86 -12.26
CA ASP A 153 5.00 -8.01 -12.53
C ASP A 153 6.44 -7.54 -12.71
N TRP A 154 7.38 -8.21 -12.09
CA TRP A 154 8.80 -7.81 -12.13
C TRP A 154 9.43 -8.01 -13.50
N ASN A 155 8.80 -8.78 -14.39
CA ASN A 155 9.20 -8.86 -15.79
C ASN A 155 8.93 -7.55 -16.56
N TYR A 156 8.06 -6.68 -16.07
CA TYR A 156 7.75 -5.38 -16.67
C TYR A 156 8.55 -4.22 -16.07
N TYR A 157 9.50 -4.52 -15.20
CA TYR A 157 10.30 -3.50 -14.54
C TYR A 157 11.76 -3.57 -14.99
N ASP A 158 12.56 -2.57 -14.55
CA ASP A 158 13.98 -2.46 -14.87
C ASP A 158 14.73 -3.76 -14.51
N THR A 159 15.44 -4.32 -15.48
CA THR A 159 16.16 -5.58 -15.33
C THR A 159 17.21 -5.51 -14.22
N VAL A 160 17.94 -4.39 -14.12
CA VAL A 160 18.99 -4.21 -13.09
C VAL A 160 18.38 -4.27 -11.69
N TYR A 161 17.27 -3.57 -11.47
CA TYR A 161 16.56 -3.60 -10.18
C TYR A 161 16.00 -5.00 -9.88
N GLY A 162 15.28 -5.58 -10.82
CA GLY A 162 14.68 -6.89 -10.65
C GLY A 162 15.73 -7.97 -10.36
N GLU A 163 16.81 -7.99 -11.12
CA GLU A 163 17.88 -8.98 -10.95
C GLU A 163 18.63 -8.82 -9.62
N ARG A 164 18.76 -7.61 -9.13
CA ARG A 164 19.40 -7.34 -7.84
C ARG A 164 18.68 -8.04 -6.67
N PHE A 165 17.36 -8.05 -6.69
CA PHE A 165 16.53 -8.58 -5.61
C PHE A 165 15.94 -9.94 -5.90
N MET A 166 15.83 -10.31 -7.17
CA MET A 166 15.10 -11.50 -7.61
C MET A 166 15.94 -12.46 -8.46
N ARG A 167 17.17 -12.09 -8.85
CA ARG A 167 17.94 -12.72 -9.91
C ARG A 167 17.17 -12.67 -11.23
N THR A 168 17.57 -13.47 -12.23
CA THR A 168 16.86 -13.51 -13.52
C THR A 168 15.60 -14.38 -13.43
N PRO A 169 14.61 -14.16 -14.32
CA PRO A 169 13.44 -15.05 -14.37
C PRO A 169 13.81 -16.52 -14.63
N LYS A 170 14.89 -16.77 -15.36
CA LYS A 170 15.36 -18.14 -15.62
C LYS A 170 15.93 -18.79 -14.36
N GLU A 171 16.67 -18.03 -13.53
CA GLU A 171 17.29 -18.51 -12.31
C GLU A 171 16.31 -18.65 -11.15
N ASN A 172 15.23 -17.87 -11.15
CA ASN A 172 14.27 -17.78 -10.05
C ASN A 172 12.83 -17.70 -10.57
N ALA A 173 12.42 -18.66 -11.39
CA ALA A 173 11.07 -18.69 -11.98
C ALA A 173 9.98 -18.69 -10.91
N GLU A 174 10.16 -19.46 -9.83
CA GLU A 174 9.18 -19.55 -8.74
C GLU A 174 9.03 -18.22 -7.98
N GLY A 175 10.11 -17.50 -7.73
CA GLY A 175 10.08 -16.20 -7.09
C GLY A 175 9.35 -15.14 -7.95
N TYR A 176 9.62 -15.13 -9.26
CA TYR A 176 8.92 -14.24 -10.17
C TYR A 176 7.42 -14.54 -10.23
N LYS A 177 7.05 -15.80 -10.23
CA LYS A 177 5.64 -16.21 -10.19
C LYS A 177 4.97 -15.80 -8.88
N ALA A 178 5.58 -16.08 -7.74
CA ALA A 178 5.03 -15.76 -6.42
C ALA A 178 4.93 -14.25 -6.19
N SER A 179 5.86 -13.46 -6.76
CA SER A 179 5.89 -12.00 -6.64
C SER A 179 4.96 -11.28 -7.62
N SER A 180 4.35 -11.99 -8.57
CA SER A 180 3.47 -11.39 -9.56
C SER A 180 2.08 -11.15 -9.00
N ALA A 181 1.56 -9.92 -9.18
CA ALA A 181 0.18 -9.60 -8.83
C ALA A 181 -0.82 -10.41 -9.67
N PHE A 182 -0.44 -10.81 -10.88
CA PHE A 182 -1.29 -11.63 -11.76
C PHE A 182 -1.57 -13.00 -11.17
N THR A 183 -0.57 -13.62 -10.55
CA THR A 183 -0.67 -14.97 -9.99
C THR A 183 -1.76 -15.08 -8.91
N ARG A 184 -1.96 -14.02 -8.14
CA ARG A 184 -2.91 -14.00 -7.04
C ARG A 184 -4.15 -13.13 -7.31
N ALA A 185 -4.36 -12.70 -8.54
CA ALA A 185 -5.45 -11.78 -8.89
C ALA A 185 -6.85 -12.33 -8.57
N ASN A 186 -7.04 -13.65 -8.58
CA ASN A 186 -8.30 -14.25 -8.17
C ASN A 186 -8.65 -13.99 -6.71
N ASN A 187 -7.64 -13.73 -5.86
CA ASN A 187 -7.84 -13.46 -4.44
C ASN A 187 -8.06 -11.97 -4.15
N LEU A 188 -8.02 -11.12 -5.18
CA LEU A 188 -8.27 -9.68 -5.00
C LEU A 188 -9.65 -9.47 -4.39
N HIS A 189 -9.70 -8.77 -3.26
CA HIS A 189 -10.92 -8.42 -2.56
C HIS A 189 -10.97 -6.91 -2.30
N GLY A 190 -12.16 -6.42 -1.93
CA GLY A 190 -12.37 -5.01 -1.69
C GLY A 190 -12.42 -4.19 -2.97
N ASN A 191 -12.56 -2.88 -2.82
CA ASN A 191 -12.60 -1.93 -3.94
C ASN A 191 -11.17 -1.49 -4.28
N LEU A 192 -10.74 -1.67 -5.52
CA LEU A 192 -9.40 -1.26 -5.97
C LEU A 192 -9.52 -0.05 -6.89
N LEU A 193 -8.68 0.96 -6.64
CA LEU A 193 -8.41 2.06 -7.55
C LEU A 193 -6.98 1.93 -8.07
N LEU A 194 -6.83 1.85 -9.39
CA LEU A 194 -5.54 1.89 -10.08
C LEU A 194 -5.31 3.30 -10.61
N VAL A 195 -4.14 3.87 -10.35
CA VAL A 195 -3.75 5.20 -10.85
C VAL A 195 -2.41 5.11 -11.54
N HIS A 196 -2.28 5.67 -12.74
CA HIS A 196 -0.99 5.67 -13.45
C HIS A 196 -0.89 6.84 -14.41
N GLY A 197 0.33 7.37 -14.56
CA GLY A 197 0.68 8.32 -15.62
C GLY A 197 1.13 7.57 -16.87
N MET A 198 0.56 7.88 -18.03
CA MET A 198 0.91 7.18 -19.28
C MET A 198 2.34 7.47 -19.76
N ALA A 199 2.91 8.61 -19.34
CA ALA A 199 4.29 8.97 -19.67
C ALA A 199 5.30 8.55 -18.59
N ASP A 200 4.93 7.62 -17.71
CA ASP A 200 5.82 7.08 -16.68
C ASP A 200 6.91 6.23 -17.30
N ASP A 201 8.16 6.70 -17.22
CA ASP A 201 9.37 6.03 -17.74
C ASP A 201 10.11 5.22 -16.66
N ASN A 202 9.65 5.27 -15.42
CA ASN A 202 10.19 4.48 -14.31
C ASN A 202 9.41 3.17 -14.16
N VAL A 203 8.12 3.28 -13.81
CA VAL A 203 7.20 2.14 -13.83
C VAL A 203 6.28 2.32 -15.03
N HIS A 204 6.56 1.61 -16.10
CA HIS A 204 5.81 1.78 -17.36
C HIS A 204 4.32 1.49 -17.17
N PHE A 205 3.51 2.30 -17.83
CA PHE A 205 2.05 2.17 -17.82
C PHE A 205 1.58 0.76 -18.19
N GLN A 206 2.38 0.01 -18.93
CA GLN A 206 2.13 -1.39 -19.27
C GLN A 206 1.79 -2.23 -18.03
N ASN A 207 2.46 -1.99 -16.88
CA ASN A 207 2.15 -2.69 -15.63
C ASN A 207 0.67 -2.55 -15.26
N CYS A 208 0.16 -1.33 -15.30
CA CYS A 208 -1.22 -1.03 -14.94
C CYS A 208 -2.19 -1.52 -16.01
N ALA A 209 -1.89 -1.27 -17.29
CA ALA A 209 -2.76 -1.65 -18.41
C ALA A 209 -2.94 -3.17 -18.50
N GLU A 210 -1.86 -3.94 -18.43
CA GLU A 210 -1.91 -5.40 -18.50
C GLU A 210 -2.63 -6.00 -17.29
N TYR A 211 -2.40 -5.45 -16.10
CA TYR A 211 -3.08 -5.91 -14.89
C TYR A 211 -4.58 -5.61 -14.95
N ALA A 212 -4.96 -4.40 -15.40
CA ALA A 212 -6.36 -4.02 -15.58
C ALA A 212 -7.07 -4.97 -16.56
N GLU A 213 -6.44 -5.28 -17.69
CA GLU A 213 -7.00 -6.25 -18.66
C GLU A 213 -7.16 -7.62 -18.02
N HIS A 214 -6.20 -8.07 -17.24
CA HIS A 214 -6.28 -9.35 -16.55
C HIS A 214 -7.47 -9.40 -15.58
N LEU A 215 -7.70 -8.32 -14.82
CA LEU A 215 -8.86 -8.21 -13.93
C LEU A 215 -10.18 -8.25 -14.69
N VAL A 216 -10.25 -7.58 -15.86
CA VAL A 216 -11.43 -7.62 -16.73
C VAL A 216 -11.73 -9.06 -17.16
N GLN A 217 -10.72 -9.81 -17.59
CA GLN A 217 -10.89 -11.20 -18.02
C GLN A 217 -11.29 -12.12 -16.86
N LEU A 218 -10.91 -11.79 -15.63
CA LEU A 218 -11.36 -12.51 -14.43
C LEU A 218 -12.74 -12.08 -13.94
N GLY A 219 -13.37 -11.11 -14.57
CA GLY A 219 -14.65 -10.55 -14.14
C GLY A 219 -14.59 -9.69 -12.88
N LYS A 220 -13.40 -9.22 -12.50
CA LYS A 220 -13.22 -8.34 -11.34
C LYS A 220 -13.57 -6.90 -11.70
N GLN A 221 -14.30 -6.23 -10.82
CA GLN A 221 -14.59 -4.81 -10.95
C GLN A 221 -13.55 -3.97 -10.22
N PHE A 222 -13.21 -2.81 -10.78
CA PHE A 222 -12.23 -1.90 -10.20
C PHE A 222 -12.43 -0.50 -10.79
N ASP A 223 -11.84 0.50 -10.15
CA ASP A 223 -11.76 1.86 -10.68
C ASP A 223 -10.37 2.15 -11.21
N MET A 224 -10.26 3.05 -12.19
CA MET A 224 -9.00 3.41 -12.80
C MET A 224 -8.97 4.91 -13.11
N GLN A 225 -7.85 5.56 -12.79
CA GLN A 225 -7.57 6.95 -13.15
C GLN A 225 -6.25 7.02 -13.89
N VAL A 226 -6.29 7.49 -15.13
CA VAL A 226 -5.10 7.64 -15.98
C VAL A 226 -4.81 9.13 -16.17
N TYR A 227 -3.54 9.51 -16.03
CA TYR A 227 -3.05 10.85 -16.33
C TYR A 227 -2.23 10.77 -17.62
N THR A 228 -2.83 11.18 -18.73
CA THR A 228 -2.35 10.87 -20.09
C THR A 228 -1.00 11.47 -20.44
N ASN A 229 -0.57 12.53 -19.76
CA ASN A 229 0.67 13.23 -20.07
C ASN A 229 1.49 13.47 -18.79
N ARG A 230 1.57 12.48 -17.92
CA ARG A 230 2.29 12.59 -16.64
C ARG A 230 3.21 11.40 -16.43
N ASN A 231 4.32 11.69 -15.72
CA ASN A 231 5.36 10.72 -15.37
C ASN A 231 5.05 9.99 -14.06
N HIS A 232 6.07 9.33 -13.51
CA HIS A 232 5.97 8.54 -12.27
C HIS A 232 5.56 9.36 -11.04
N SER A 233 5.94 10.63 -10.99
CA SER A 233 5.58 11.55 -9.90
C SER A 233 4.16 12.10 -10.02
N ILE A 234 3.50 11.95 -11.16
CA ILE A 234 2.16 12.52 -11.44
C ILE A 234 2.12 13.98 -11.01
N PHE A 235 3.07 14.76 -11.51
CA PHE A 235 3.29 16.16 -11.12
C PHE A 235 3.09 17.10 -12.31
N GLY A 236 2.56 18.27 -12.05
CA GLY A 236 2.41 19.36 -13.04
C GLY A 236 1.01 19.97 -12.99
N GLY A 237 0.92 21.31 -12.98
CA GLY A 237 -0.34 22.04 -12.91
C GLY A 237 -1.18 21.61 -11.71
N ASN A 238 -2.45 21.33 -11.96
CA ASN A 238 -3.39 20.86 -10.94
C ASN A 238 -3.41 19.33 -10.76
N THR A 239 -2.48 18.61 -11.34
CA THR A 239 -2.53 17.13 -11.38
C THR A 239 -2.49 16.50 -9.99
N ARG A 240 -1.62 17.01 -9.09
CA ARG A 240 -1.52 16.50 -7.71
C ARG A 240 -2.79 16.77 -6.92
N LEU A 241 -3.39 17.96 -7.08
CA LEU A 241 -4.66 18.29 -6.46
C LEU A 241 -5.77 17.35 -6.96
N HIS A 242 -5.83 17.10 -8.26
CA HIS A 242 -6.79 16.17 -8.86
C HIS A 242 -6.60 14.75 -8.28
N LEU A 243 -5.36 14.28 -8.20
CA LEU A 243 -5.03 12.97 -7.65
C LEU A 243 -5.52 12.82 -6.21
N TYR A 244 -5.13 13.74 -5.33
CA TYR A 244 -5.51 13.65 -3.91
C TYR A 244 -7.01 13.84 -3.69
N THR A 245 -7.66 14.64 -4.53
CA THR A 245 -9.14 14.74 -4.52
C THR A 245 -9.77 13.39 -4.92
N LYS A 246 -9.23 12.74 -5.94
CA LYS A 246 -9.69 11.41 -6.37
C LYS A 246 -9.53 10.39 -5.26
N LEU A 247 -8.36 10.37 -4.60
CA LEU A 247 -8.10 9.47 -3.48
C LEU A 247 -9.05 9.74 -2.31
N THR A 248 -9.25 11.01 -1.96
CA THR A 248 -10.17 11.41 -0.89
C THR A 248 -11.59 10.92 -1.15
N ASN A 249 -12.11 11.16 -2.35
CA ASN A 249 -13.45 10.73 -2.74
C ASN A 249 -13.57 9.21 -2.78
N PHE A 250 -12.51 8.53 -3.21
CA PHE A 250 -12.49 7.08 -3.27
C PHE A 250 -12.57 6.45 -1.88
N PHE A 251 -11.82 6.96 -0.89
CA PHE A 251 -11.81 6.41 0.45
C PHE A 251 -12.98 6.86 1.33
N ASN A 252 -13.64 7.98 1.02
CA ASN A 252 -14.80 8.43 1.81
C ASN A 252 -15.89 7.37 1.99
N PRO A 253 -16.28 6.58 0.99
CA PRO A 253 -17.22 5.48 1.18
C PRO A 253 -16.75 4.43 2.18
N VAL A 254 -15.43 4.26 2.36
CA VAL A 254 -14.87 3.35 3.37
C VAL A 254 -15.23 3.82 4.78
N SER A 255 -15.28 5.14 5.00
CA SER A 255 -15.56 5.72 6.32
C SER A 255 -17.07 5.82 6.62
N TYR A 256 -17.91 5.98 5.59
CA TYR A 256 -19.32 6.30 5.80
C TYR A 256 -20.29 5.20 5.42
N THR A 257 -19.87 4.27 4.60
CA THR A 257 -20.78 3.22 4.13
C THR A 257 -20.29 1.85 4.58
N HIS A 258 -20.98 1.33 5.58
CA HIS A 258 -21.05 -0.12 5.77
C HIS A 258 -19.88 -0.80 6.42
#